data_f250deb7cfef54cbabea5f6e5e7aef87
#
_entry.id   f250deb7cfef54cbabea5f6e5e7aef87
#
_cell.length_a   1.000
_cell.length_b   1.000
_cell.length_c   1.000
_cell.angle_alpha   90.00
_cell.angle_beta   90.00
_cell.angle_gamma   90.00
#
_symmetry.space_group_name_H-M   'P 1'
#
loop_
_entity.id
_entity.type
_entity.pdbx_description
1 polymer ?
#
loop_
_entity_poly.entity_id
_entity_poly.type
_entity_poly.pdbx_seq_one_letter_code
_entity_poly.pdbx_strand_id
1 'polypeptide(L)'
;MTKISLIGAGQIGGTLAHLIGIKELVNELVLFDVASGIAKGKGLDIAQSSSVDGFNVKFSGTDNYEDIKNSDVIIITAGVPRKPGMSRDDLLGINLKIIKQVAEGIKKNSPNAFVICITNPLDVMVMALQKFSGLPANKVVGMAGILDSSRYKLFLSLELNVPVKDIEAMVMGGHGDTMVPLPRLTKISGKPLLDLVKEGKISSEKLESINQRTRDGGAEIVKYLSLIHI
;
A
#
# COMPACT_ATOMS: atom_id res chain seq x y z
N MET A 1 -12.09 -21.70 1.45
CA MET A 1 -11.97 -20.66 2.51
C MET A 1 -10.80 -19.78 2.12
N THR A 2 -11.01 -18.50 1.97
CA THR A 2 -9.93 -17.56 1.59
C THR A 2 -9.32 -16.95 2.84
N LYS A 3 -7.98 -16.85 2.87
CA LYS A 3 -7.22 -16.33 4.00
C LYS A 3 -6.24 -15.25 3.56
N ILE A 4 -6.27 -14.11 4.23
CA ILE A 4 -5.25 -13.07 4.11
C ILE A 4 -4.46 -12.97 5.39
N SER A 5 -3.13 -12.82 5.28
CA SER A 5 -2.29 -12.44 6.40
C SER A 5 -1.65 -11.07 6.16
N LEU A 6 -1.74 -10.20 7.14
CA LEU A 6 -1.11 -8.89 7.16
C LEU A 6 0.13 -8.95 8.05
N ILE A 7 1.31 -8.76 7.47
CA ILE A 7 2.58 -8.74 8.20
C ILE A 7 2.93 -7.29 8.53
N GLY A 8 2.75 -6.93 9.80
CA GLY A 8 2.82 -5.59 10.35
C GLY A 8 1.44 -5.10 10.78
N ALA A 9 1.23 -4.95 12.10
CA ALA A 9 -0.01 -4.45 12.69
C ALA A 9 0.09 -2.95 13.05
N GLY A 10 0.90 -2.18 12.33
CA GLY A 10 1.02 -0.73 12.47
C GLY A 10 -0.24 0.00 12.01
N GLN A 11 -0.11 1.28 11.64
CA GLN A 11 -1.26 2.09 11.18
C GLN A 11 -1.85 1.54 9.89
N ILE A 12 -1.01 1.34 8.87
CA ILE A 12 -1.46 0.80 7.57
C ILE A 12 -2.07 -0.60 7.75
N GLY A 13 -1.39 -1.50 8.48
CA GLY A 13 -1.88 -2.86 8.68
C GLY A 13 -3.22 -2.91 9.41
N GLY A 14 -3.41 -2.09 10.45
CA GLY A 14 -4.69 -1.99 11.15
C GLY A 14 -5.82 -1.42 10.28
N THR A 15 -5.55 -0.35 9.53
CA THR A 15 -6.53 0.24 8.59
C THR A 15 -6.91 -0.75 7.50
N LEU A 16 -5.93 -1.47 6.91
CA LEU A 16 -6.21 -2.51 5.92
C LEU A 16 -7.05 -3.65 6.50
N ALA A 17 -6.72 -4.10 7.71
CA ALA A 17 -7.47 -5.17 8.38
C ALA A 17 -8.95 -4.79 8.52
N HIS A 18 -9.24 -3.58 8.98
CA HIS A 18 -10.60 -3.08 9.11
C HIS A 18 -11.33 -3.00 7.78
N LEU A 19 -10.68 -2.42 6.75
CA LEU A 19 -11.27 -2.32 5.41
C LEU A 19 -11.52 -3.68 4.76
N ILE A 20 -10.63 -4.65 4.94
CA ILE A 20 -10.82 -6.03 4.47
C ILE A 20 -12.01 -6.67 5.18
N GLY A 21 -12.16 -6.42 6.47
CA GLY A 21 -13.32 -6.87 7.27
C GLY A 21 -14.63 -6.31 6.76
N ILE A 22 -14.77 -4.98 6.73
CA ILE A 22 -16.00 -4.30 6.28
C ILE A 22 -16.41 -4.72 4.85
N LYS A 23 -15.44 -4.94 3.97
CA LYS A 23 -15.70 -5.38 2.59
C LYS A 23 -15.85 -6.89 2.45
N GLU A 24 -15.70 -7.65 3.51
CA GLU A 24 -15.77 -9.12 3.53
C GLU A 24 -14.95 -9.78 2.41
N LEU A 25 -13.73 -9.28 2.18
CA LEU A 25 -12.89 -9.77 1.08
C LEU A 25 -12.36 -11.20 1.32
N VAL A 26 -12.42 -11.67 2.56
CA VAL A 26 -11.92 -13.00 2.97
C VAL A 26 -12.78 -13.60 4.09
N ASN A 27 -12.61 -14.89 4.34
CA ASN A 27 -13.24 -15.56 5.48
C ASN A 27 -12.37 -15.46 6.75
N GLU A 28 -11.04 -15.42 6.60
CA GLU A 28 -10.07 -15.38 7.70
C GLU A 28 -9.01 -14.32 7.44
N LEU A 29 -8.74 -13.49 8.44
CA LEU A 29 -7.68 -12.50 8.43
C LEU A 29 -6.79 -12.66 9.65
N VAL A 30 -5.48 -12.80 9.40
CA VAL A 30 -4.45 -12.89 10.43
C VAL A 30 -3.64 -11.59 10.43
N LEU A 31 -3.60 -10.90 11.56
CA LEU A 31 -2.65 -9.83 11.83
C LEU A 31 -1.41 -10.41 12.49
N PHE A 32 -0.25 -10.23 11.86
CA PHE A 32 1.03 -10.62 12.43
C PHE A 32 1.84 -9.37 12.79
N ASP A 33 2.40 -9.36 14.00
CA ASP A 33 3.40 -8.36 14.40
C ASP A 33 4.36 -8.98 15.42
N VAL A 34 5.62 -8.55 15.40
CA VAL A 34 6.60 -8.96 16.44
C VAL A 34 6.19 -8.51 17.83
N ALA A 35 5.40 -7.44 17.93
CA ALA A 35 4.72 -7.01 19.14
C ALA A 35 3.34 -7.68 19.24
N SER A 36 3.30 -8.91 19.74
CA SER A 36 2.11 -9.75 19.82
C SER A 36 0.88 -9.04 20.42
N GLY A 37 1.07 -8.20 21.44
CA GLY A 37 0.01 -7.43 22.06
C GLY A 37 -0.68 -6.47 21.09
N ILE A 38 0.06 -5.84 20.18
CA ILE A 38 -0.49 -4.91 19.16
C ILE A 38 -1.34 -5.69 18.15
N ALA A 39 -0.84 -6.79 17.64
CA ALA A 39 -1.57 -7.63 16.68
C ALA A 39 -2.86 -8.19 17.29
N LYS A 40 -2.77 -8.76 18.50
CA LYS A 40 -3.93 -9.31 19.22
C LYS A 40 -4.95 -8.25 19.58
N GLY A 41 -4.50 -7.09 20.10
CA GLY A 41 -5.38 -5.98 20.48
C GLY A 41 -6.15 -5.44 19.29
N LYS A 42 -5.47 -5.13 18.17
CA LYS A 42 -6.14 -4.66 16.96
C LYS A 42 -7.06 -5.69 16.32
N GLY A 43 -6.65 -6.96 16.29
CA GLY A 43 -7.50 -8.03 15.78
C GLY A 43 -8.80 -8.16 16.57
N LEU A 44 -8.73 -8.07 17.91
CA LEU A 44 -9.88 -8.12 18.79
C LEU A 44 -10.77 -6.86 18.67
N ASP A 45 -10.17 -5.68 18.63
CA ASP A 45 -10.87 -4.40 18.50
C ASP A 45 -11.69 -4.33 17.20
N ILE A 46 -11.06 -4.69 16.07
CA ILE A 46 -11.74 -4.77 14.78
C ILE A 46 -12.84 -5.84 14.80
N ALA A 47 -12.58 -7.02 15.37
CA ALA A 47 -13.60 -8.06 15.47
C ALA A 47 -14.83 -7.60 16.27
N GLN A 48 -14.64 -6.77 17.31
CA GLN A 48 -15.75 -6.21 18.09
C GLN A 48 -16.62 -5.23 17.30
N SER A 49 -16.05 -4.50 16.33
CA SER A 49 -16.84 -3.59 15.49
C SER A 49 -17.78 -4.34 14.53
N SER A 50 -17.58 -5.63 14.33
CA SER A 50 -18.38 -6.44 13.39
C SER A 50 -19.87 -6.42 13.67
N SER A 51 -20.28 -6.30 14.93
CA SER A 51 -21.70 -6.21 15.32
C SER A 51 -22.34 -4.89 14.90
N VAL A 52 -21.57 -3.83 14.69
CA VAL A 52 -22.02 -2.51 14.26
C VAL A 52 -21.93 -2.38 12.74
N ASP A 53 -20.79 -2.82 12.18
CA ASP A 53 -20.49 -2.68 10.75
C ASP A 53 -21.07 -3.81 9.88
N GLY A 54 -21.55 -4.89 10.50
CA GLY A 54 -22.30 -5.95 9.83
C GLY A 54 -21.47 -6.93 9.03
N PHE A 55 -20.17 -7.12 9.33
CA PHE A 55 -19.31 -8.09 8.65
C PHE A 55 -19.06 -9.37 9.49
N ASN A 56 -18.68 -10.46 8.81
CA ASN A 56 -18.45 -11.76 9.45
C ASN A 56 -17.11 -12.39 9.01
N VAL A 57 -16.01 -11.71 9.27
CA VAL A 57 -14.64 -12.18 9.01
C VAL A 57 -14.02 -12.66 10.32
N LYS A 58 -13.36 -13.81 10.30
CA LYS A 58 -12.63 -14.33 11.48
C LYS A 58 -11.28 -13.59 11.59
N PHE A 59 -11.10 -12.80 12.62
CA PHE A 59 -9.85 -12.12 12.94
C PHE A 59 -9.01 -12.88 13.96
N SER A 60 -7.70 -12.87 13.76
CA SER A 60 -6.72 -13.29 14.77
C SER A 60 -5.48 -12.42 14.74
N GLY A 61 -4.84 -12.22 15.89
CA GLY A 61 -3.59 -11.50 16.03
C GLY A 61 -2.51 -12.43 16.60
N THR A 62 -1.30 -12.39 16.05
CA THR A 62 -0.21 -13.31 16.40
C THR A 62 1.18 -12.70 16.20
N ASP A 63 2.18 -13.30 16.83
CA ASP A 63 3.62 -13.11 16.60
C ASP A 63 4.30 -14.40 16.10
N ASN A 64 3.51 -15.47 15.85
CA ASN A 64 4.00 -16.74 15.34
C ASN A 64 3.73 -16.89 13.85
N TYR A 65 4.77 -17.10 13.06
CA TYR A 65 4.65 -17.32 11.61
C TYR A 65 3.89 -18.61 11.24
N GLU A 66 3.71 -19.56 12.17
CA GLU A 66 2.89 -20.74 11.87
C GLU A 66 1.42 -20.39 11.63
N ASP A 67 0.93 -19.32 12.24
CA ASP A 67 -0.47 -18.89 12.10
C ASP A 67 -0.78 -18.29 10.73
N ILE A 68 0.23 -17.85 9.96
CA ILE A 68 0.03 -17.42 8.57
C ILE A 68 -0.03 -18.59 7.58
N LYS A 69 0.09 -19.83 8.04
CA LYS A 69 0.09 -21.01 7.17
C LYS A 69 -1.13 -21.05 6.26
N ASN A 70 -0.89 -21.45 5.01
CA ASN A 70 -1.92 -21.55 3.97
C ASN A 70 -2.64 -20.24 3.65
N SER A 71 -2.01 -19.09 3.84
CA SER A 71 -2.56 -17.84 3.33
C SER A 71 -2.57 -17.83 1.81
N ASP A 72 -3.68 -17.38 1.22
CA ASP A 72 -3.82 -17.17 -0.22
C ASP A 72 -3.09 -15.89 -0.64
N VAL A 73 -3.21 -14.84 0.19
CA VAL A 73 -2.55 -13.55 0.00
C VAL A 73 -1.85 -13.12 1.29
N ILE A 74 -0.64 -12.58 1.14
CA ILE A 74 0.10 -11.96 2.24
C ILE A 74 0.41 -10.51 1.85
N ILE A 75 0.06 -9.57 2.72
CA ILE A 75 0.35 -8.15 2.54
C ILE A 75 1.37 -7.72 3.59
N ILE A 76 2.49 -7.15 3.16
CA ILE A 76 3.59 -6.78 4.03
C ILE A 76 3.61 -5.26 4.19
N THR A 77 3.32 -4.82 5.42
CA THR A 77 3.45 -3.42 5.86
C THR A 77 4.52 -3.26 6.94
N ALA A 78 5.14 -4.38 7.35
CA ALA A 78 6.19 -4.41 8.35
C ALA A 78 7.42 -3.64 7.88
N GLY A 79 7.90 -2.74 8.71
CA GLY A 79 9.05 -1.88 8.46
C GLY A 79 9.06 -0.68 9.39
N VAL A 80 10.18 0.00 9.47
CA VAL A 80 10.28 1.26 10.22
C VAL A 80 10.10 2.45 9.29
N PRO A 81 9.37 3.49 9.68
CA PRO A 81 9.34 4.74 8.94
C PRO A 81 10.68 5.48 9.09
N ARG A 82 11.01 6.36 8.14
CA ARG A 82 12.18 7.21 8.25
C ARG A 82 12.03 8.17 9.44
N LYS A 83 13.01 8.15 10.33
CA LYS A 83 13.05 9.07 11.49
C LYS A 83 13.94 10.28 11.19
N PRO A 84 13.75 11.42 11.86
CA PRO A 84 14.67 12.54 11.79
C PRO A 84 16.11 12.09 12.09
N GLY A 85 17.07 12.55 11.27
CA GLY A 85 18.49 12.17 11.40
C GLY A 85 18.87 10.82 10.77
N MET A 86 17.92 10.02 10.31
CA MET A 86 18.19 8.75 9.65
C MET A 86 18.50 8.97 8.16
N SER A 87 19.60 8.41 7.68
CA SER A 87 19.95 8.40 6.25
C SER A 87 19.03 7.45 5.45
N ARG A 88 19.07 7.55 4.12
CA ARG A 88 18.36 6.58 3.25
C ARG A 88 18.97 5.17 3.39
N ASP A 89 20.28 5.08 3.55
CA ASP A 89 20.99 3.81 3.68
C ASP A 89 20.72 3.13 5.02
N ASP A 90 20.60 3.89 6.11
CA ASP A 90 20.23 3.36 7.42
C ASP A 90 18.82 2.73 7.36
N LEU A 91 17.86 3.46 6.78
CA LEU A 91 16.50 2.96 6.59
C LEU A 91 16.48 1.68 5.74
N LEU A 92 17.23 1.70 4.64
CA LEU A 92 17.37 0.55 3.75
C LEU A 92 17.92 -0.66 4.51
N GLY A 93 19.02 -0.48 5.25
CA GLY A 93 19.66 -1.55 6.00
C GLY A 93 18.76 -2.18 7.08
N ILE A 94 17.97 -1.36 7.78
CA ILE A 94 17.01 -1.84 8.78
C ILE A 94 15.88 -2.62 8.10
N ASN A 95 15.24 -2.04 7.09
CA ASN A 95 14.10 -2.68 6.44
C ASN A 95 14.50 -3.93 5.64
N LEU A 96 15.70 -4.01 5.10
CA LEU A 96 16.23 -5.25 4.49
C LEU A 96 16.30 -6.41 5.48
N LYS A 97 16.72 -6.15 6.73
CA LYS A 97 16.77 -7.19 7.78
C LYS A 97 15.34 -7.67 8.12
N ILE A 98 14.39 -6.75 8.22
CA ILE A 98 12.98 -7.06 8.47
C ILE A 98 12.41 -7.90 7.31
N ILE A 99 12.60 -7.46 6.07
CA ILE A 99 12.11 -8.18 4.89
C ILE A 99 12.73 -9.57 4.77
N LYS A 100 14.00 -9.74 5.15
CA LYS A 100 14.64 -11.06 5.15
C LYS A 100 13.93 -12.02 6.13
N GLN A 101 13.66 -11.58 7.36
CA GLN A 101 12.93 -12.39 8.35
C GLN A 101 11.50 -12.72 7.88
N VAL A 102 10.80 -11.74 7.33
CA VAL A 102 9.45 -11.93 6.78
C VAL A 102 9.48 -12.95 5.63
N ALA A 103 10.42 -12.81 4.71
CA ALA A 103 10.58 -13.72 3.57
C ALA A 103 10.83 -15.17 4.00
N GLU A 104 11.68 -15.38 5.01
CA GLU A 104 11.94 -16.70 5.60
C GLU A 104 10.67 -17.29 6.23
N GLY A 105 9.90 -16.47 6.97
CA GLY A 105 8.61 -16.86 7.54
C GLY A 105 7.59 -17.28 6.48
N ILE A 106 7.47 -16.51 5.40
CA ILE A 106 6.58 -16.81 4.27
C ILE A 106 7.01 -18.08 3.56
N LYS A 107 8.30 -18.21 3.23
CA LYS A 107 8.85 -19.38 2.57
C LYS A 107 8.52 -20.68 3.30
N LYS A 108 8.63 -20.66 4.64
CA LYS A 108 8.37 -21.84 5.48
C LYS A 108 6.88 -22.17 5.59
N ASN A 109 6.02 -21.15 5.72
CA ASN A 109 4.62 -21.38 6.16
C ASN A 109 3.58 -21.14 5.04
N SER A 110 3.88 -20.34 4.04
CA SER A 110 2.95 -20.03 2.95
C SER A 110 3.64 -19.87 1.59
N PRO A 111 4.36 -20.91 1.10
CA PRO A 111 5.18 -20.84 -0.10
C PRO A 111 4.36 -20.65 -1.39
N ASN A 112 3.06 -20.79 -1.35
CA ASN A 112 2.17 -20.63 -2.49
C ASN A 112 1.40 -19.32 -2.49
N ALA A 113 1.54 -18.48 -1.45
CA ALA A 113 0.82 -17.23 -1.33
C ALA A 113 1.18 -16.23 -2.44
N PHE A 114 0.21 -15.39 -2.79
CA PHE A 114 0.48 -14.16 -3.53
C PHE A 114 0.91 -13.07 -2.53
N VAL A 115 2.03 -12.43 -2.78
CA VAL A 115 2.63 -11.50 -1.80
C VAL A 115 2.64 -10.08 -2.35
N ILE A 116 2.06 -9.16 -1.58
CA ILE A 116 2.03 -7.73 -1.87
C ILE A 116 2.91 -7.00 -0.85
N CYS A 117 3.97 -6.34 -1.30
CA CYS A 117 4.84 -5.53 -0.45
C CYS A 117 4.41 -4.06 -0.49
N ILE A 118 4.34 -3.42 0.68
CA ILE A 118 4.06 -1.99 0.84
C ILE A 118 5.25 -1.28 1.51
N THR A 119 6.15 -2.04 2.13
CA THR A 119 7.31 -1.53 2.88
C THR A 119 8.25 -0.72 2.00
N ASN A 120 8.65 0.47 2.47
CA ASN A 120 9.58 1.37 1.79
C ASN A 120 11.05 1.16 2.22
N PRO A 121 12.03 1.44 1.31
CA PRO A 121 11.87 1.85 -0.10
C PRO A 121 11.37 0.70 -0.98
N LEU A 122 10.20 0.88 -1.60
CA LEU A 122 9.38 -0.20 -2.14
C LEU A 122 10.10 -1.08 -3.17
N ASP A 123 10.67 -0.47 -4.20
CA ASP A 123 11.25 -1.23 -5.33
C ASP A 123 12.36 -2.18 -4.84
N VAL A 124 13.19 -1.71 -3.91
CA VAL A 124 14.27 -2.52 -3.32
C VAL A 124 13.71 -3.61 -2.40
N MET A 125 12.68 -3.28 -1.60
CA MET A 125 12.06 -4.26 -0.69
C MET A 125 11.38 -5.39 -1.46
N VAL A 126 10.71 -5.10 -2.57
CA VAL A 126 10.10 -6.12 -3.45
C VAL A 126 11.16 -7.04 -4.04
N MET A 127 12.26 -6.49 -4.57
CA MET A 127 13.38 -7.28 -5.11
C MET A 127 14.01 -8.17 -4.03
N ALA A 128 14.25 -7.62 -2.84
CA ALA A 128 14.81 -8.36 -1.71
C ALA A 128 13.85 -9.48 -1.25
N LEU A 129 12.57 -9.16 -1.14
CA LEU A 129 11.53 -10.13 -0.75
C LEU A 129 11.48 -11.31 -1.72
N GLN A 130 11.45 -11.05 -3.02
CA GLN A 130 11.49 -12.10 -4.04
C GLN A 130 12.73 -12.96 -3.92
N LYS A 131 13.91 -12.33 -3.78
CA LYS A 131 15.21 -13.04 -3.67
C LYS A 131 15.26 -13.92 -2.42
N PHE A 132 14.85 -13.41 -1.26
CA PHE A 132 14.97 -14.14 0.01
C PHE A 132 13.89 -15.21 0.17
N SER A 133 12.65 -14.95 -0.29
CA SER A 133 11.58 -15.94 -0.23
C SER A 133 11.75 -17.07 -1.25
N GLY A 134 12.40 -16.80 -2.37
CA GLY A 134 12.48 -17.73 -3.50
C GLY A 134 11.15 -17.97 -4.20
N LEU A 135 10.14 -17.14 -3.95
CA LEU A 135 8.86 -17.20 -4.66
C LEU A 135 9.02 -16.81 -6.13
N PRO A 136 8.20 -17.34 -7.04
CA PRO A 136 8.19 -16.94 -8.44
C PRO A 136 7.90 -15.44 -8.59
N ALA A 137 8.48 -14.80 -9.60
CA ALA A 137 8.34 -13.36 -9.82
C ALA A 137 6.88 -12.90 -9.98
N ASN A 138 6.03 -13.74 -10.56
CA ASN A 138 4.60 -13.46 -10.73
C ASN A 138 3.78 -13.62 -9.43
N LYS A 139 4.41 -13.98 -8.33
CA LYS A 139 3.77 -14.10 -7.01
C LYS A 139 4.18 -12.99 -6.04
N VAL A 140 5.11 -12.12 -6.42
CA VAL A 140 5.60 -11.03 -5.55
C VAL A 140 5.48 -9.72 -6.27
N VAL A 141 4.67 -8.81 -5.73
CA VAL A 141 4.43 -7.48 -6.31
C VAL A 141 4.58 -6.38 -5.26
N GLY A 142 4.85 -5.17 -5.72
CA GLY A 142 4.80 -3.96 -4.91
C GLY A 142 3.49 -3.19 -5.14
N MET A 143 2.91 -2.63 -4.09
CA MET A 143 1.80 -1.70 -4.21
C MET A 143 2.34 -0.27 -4.28
N ALA A 144 2.24 0.37 -5.42
CA ALA A 144 2.71 1.73 -5.67
C ALA A 144 1.79 2.48 -6.64
N GLY A 145 1.73 2.05 -7.89
CA GLY A 145 1.05 2.77 -8.97
C GLY A 145 -0.44 3.02 -8.71
N ILE A 146 -1.13 2.17 -7.96
CA ILE A 146 -2.52 2.41 -7.54
C ILE A 146 -2.60 3.64 -6.66
N LEU A 147 -1.73 3.76 -5.65
CA LEU A 147 -1.68 4.92 -4.75
C LEU A 147 -1.27 6.19 -5.50
N ASP A 148 -0.23 6.10 -6.33
CA ASP A 148 0.28 7.24 -7.09
C ASP A 148 -0.75 7.74 -8.10
N SER A 149 -1.44 6.82 -8.79
CA SER A 149 -2.57 7.15 -9.68
C SER A 149 -3.74 7.78 -8.91
N SER A 150 -4.03 7.32 -7.70
CA SER A 150 -5.08 7.89 -6.86
C SER A 150 -4.77 9.34 -6.45
N ARG A 151 -3.51 9.64 -6.12
CA ARG A 151 -3.05 11.03 -5.86
C ARG A 151 -3.22 11.92 -7.09
N TYR A 152 -2.80 11.42 -8.25
CA TYR A 152 -2.94 12.15 -9.50
C TYR A 152 -4.40 12.44 -9.84
N LYS A 153 -5.28 11.43 -9.70
CA LYS A 153 -6.73 11.61 -9.87
C LYS A 153 -7.30 12.63 -8.90
N LEU A 154 -6.92 12.57 -7.63
CA LEU A 154 -7.38 13.53 -6.62
C LEU A 154 -6.99 14.97 -6.99
N PHE A 155 -5.73 15.21 -7.36
CA PHE A 155 -5.28 16.55 -7.68
C PHE A 155 -5.91 17.11 -8.96
N LEU A 156 -6.16 16.26 -9.96
CA LEU A 156 -6.95 16.64 -11.13
C LEU A 156 -8.41 16.94 -10.79
N SER A 157 -9.01 16.13 -9.91
CA SER A 157 -10.38 16.32 -9.41
C SER A 157 -10.55 17.67 -8.72
N LEU A 158 -9.63 18.03 -7.83
CA LEU A 158 -9.65 19.30 -7.11
C LEU A 158 -9.47 20.50 -8.06
N GLU A 159 -8.61 20.39 -9.05
CA GLU A 159 -8.36 21.47 -10.01
C GLU A 159 -9.53 21.70 -10.98
N LEU A 160 -10.07 20.62 -11.51
CA LEU A 160 -11.12 20.67 -12.53
C LEU A 160 -12.53 20.67 -11.93
N ASN A 161 -12.65 20.55 -10.63
CA ASN A 161 -13.92 20.44 -9.90
C ASN A 161 -14.85 19.34 -10.47
N VAL A 162 -14.28 18.15 -10.68
CA VAL A 162 -14.98 16.95 -11.16
C VAL A 162 -14.86 15.80 -10.16
N PRO A 163 -15.85 14.90 -10.05
CA PRO A 163 -15.73 13.74 -9.18
C PRO A 163 -14.53 12.85 -9.54
N VAL A 164 -13.79 12.36 -8.53
CA VAL A 164 -12.62 11.46 -8.76
C VAL A 164 -12.99 10.21 -9.57
N LYS A 165 -14.23 9.71 -9.40
CA LYS A 165 -14.73 8.54 -10.14
C LYS A 165 -14.82 8.75 -11.65
N ASP A 166 -14.91 10.00 -12.10
CA ASP A 166 -15.03 10.37 -13.52
C ASP A 166 -13.65 10.61 -14.15
N ILE A 167 -12.57 10.32 -13.42
CA ILE A 167 -11.18 10.48 -13.89
C ILE A 167 -10.55 9.10 -14.11
N GLU A 168 -10.19 8.84 -15.35
CA GLU A 168 -9.34 7.72 -15.74
C GLU A 168 -7.91 8.25 -15.87
N ALA A 169 -7.01 7.81 -14.98
CA ALA A 169 -5.62 8.25 -15.00
C ALA A 169 -4.69 7.15 -14.47
N MET A 170 -3.44 7.21 -14.91
CA MET A 170 -2.40 6.26 -14.56
C MET A 170 -1.08 6.98 -14.29
N VAL A 171 -0.37 6.50 -13.29
CA VAL A 171 1.03 6.84 -12.98
C VAL A 171 1.85 5.56 -13.07
N MET A 172 2.97 5.61 -13.76
CA MET A 172 3.91 4.50 -13.94
C MET A 172 5.30 4.88 -13.42
N GLY A 173 6.28 4.01 -13.62
CA GLY A 173 7.66 4.20 -13.19
C GLY A 173 7.90 3.71 -11.76
N GLY A 174 9.01 4.11 -11.16
CA GLY A 174 9.37 3.76 -9.78
C GLY A 174 8.52 4.53 -8.76
N HIS A 175 8.45 3.98 -7.55
CA HIS A 175 7.70 4.63 -6.45
C HIS A 175 8.57 5.71 -5.78
N GLY A 176 8.49 6.95 -6.24
CA GLY A 176 9.27 8.11 -5.77
C GLY A 176 9.53 9.12 -6.88
N ASP A 177 10.72 9.71 -6.88
CA ASP A 177 11.11 10.78 -7.82
C ASP A 177 11.06 10.36 -9.30
N THR A 178 11.11 9.05 -9.57
CA THR A 178 11.08 8.47 -10.92
C THR A 178 9.69 8.07 -11.39
N MET A 179 8.63 8.40 -10.65
CA MET A 179 7.27 8.17 -11.11
C MET A 179 6.90 9.10 -12.27
N VAL A 180 6.08 8.58 -13.18
CA VAL A 180 5.70 9.26 -14.41
C VAL A 180 4.17 9.30 -14.52
N PRO A 181 3.51 10.42 -14.17
CA PRO A 181 2.11 10.64 -14.52
C PRO A 181 1.95 10.62 -16.04
N LEU A 182 0.83 10.07 -16.52
CA LEU A 182 0.59 9.90 -17.96
C LEU A 182 -0.59 10.75 -18.46
N PRO A 183 -0.43 12.08 -18.67
CA PRO A 183 -1.51 12.95 -19.14
C PRO A 183 -2.10 12.52 -20.48
N ARG A 184 -1.29 11.92 -21.37
CA ARG A 184 -1.72 11.42 -22.69
C ARG A 184 -2.73 10.26 -22.61
N LEU A 185 -2.73 9.50 -21.51
CA LEU A 185 -3.65 8.38 -21.27
C LEU A 185 -4.77 8.76 -20.28
N THR A 186 -4.77 10.01 -19.81
CA THR A 186 -5.72 10.49 -18.82
C THR A 186 -6.97 11.04 -19.51
N LYS A 187 -8.14 10.65 -18.99
CA LYS A 187 -9.45 11.16 -19.41
C LYS A 187 -10.22 11.73 -18.21
N ILE A 188 -10.95 12.78 -18.47
CA ILE A 188 -11.84 13.45 -17.53
C ILE A 188 -13.26 13.37 -18.09
N SER A 189 -14.15 12.65 -17.42
CA SER A 189 -15.51 12.38 -17.91
C SER A 189 -15.52 11.89 -19.37
N GLY A 190 -14.59 10.97 -19.69
CA GLY A 190 -14.42 10.39 -21.02
C GLY A 190 -13.64 11.25 -22.03
N LYS A 191 -13.35 12.54 -21.75
CA LYS A 191 -12.61 13.44 -22.64
C LYS A 191 -11.10 13.39 -22.35
N PRO A 192 -10.21 13.31 -23.37
CA PRO A 192 -8.78 13.34 -23.16
C PRO A 192 -8.32 14.60 -22.41
N LEU A 193 -7.47 14.46 -21.40
CA LEU A 193 -6.95 15.59 -20.62
C LEU A 193 -6.21 16.61 -21.48
N LEU A 194 -5.45 16.16 -22.48
CA LEU A 194 -4.72 17.04 -23.37
C LEU A 194 -5.63 17.92 -24.26
N ASP A 195 -6.86 17.48 -24.52
CA ASP A 195 -7.83 18.31 -25.23
C ASP A 195 -8.40 19.41 -24.31
N LEU A 196 -8.57 19.13 -23.02
CA LEU A 196 -8.92 20.16 -22.02
C LEU A 196 -7.82 21.21 -21.88
N VAL A 197 -6.55 20.83 -22.04
CA VAL A 197 -5.43 21.77 -22.07
C VAL A 197 -5.54 22.67 -23.31
N LYS A 198 -5.78 22.11 -24.49
CA LYS A 198 -5.95 22.91 -25.76
C LYS A 198 -7.14 23.86 -25.68
N GLU A 199 -8.20 23.49 -24.98
CA GLU A 199 -9.40 24.30 -24.76
C GLU A 199 -9.23 25.37 -23.66
N GLY A 200 -8.05 25.44 -23.03
CA GLY A 200 -7.79 26.38 -21.94
C GLY A 200 -8.55 26.11 -20.64
N LYS A 201 -9.10 24.89 -20.45
CA LYS A 201 -9.77 24.47 -19.20
C LYS A 201 -8.76 24.23 -18.06
N ILE A 202 -7.55 23.89 -18.42
CA ILE A 202 -6.39 23.78 -17.51
C ILE A 202 -5.16 24.23 -18.28
N SER A 203 -4.29 25.05 -17.67
CA SER A 203 -3.05 25.45 -18.32
C SER A 203 -1.99 24.35 -18.29
N SER A 204 -1.03 24.41 -19.22
CA SER A 204 0.11 23.47 -19.23
C SER A 204 0.96 23.58 -17.97
N GLU A 205 1.16 24.79 -17.43
CA GLU A 205 1.91 25.06 -16.20
C GLU A 205 1.20 24.44 -14.99
N LYS A 206 -0.15 24.55 -14.95
CA LYS A 206 -0.93 23.96 -13.88
C LYS A 206 -0.90 22.45 -13.93
N LEU A 207 -0.99 21.86 -15.12
CA LEU A 207 -0.86 20.41 -15.29
C LEU A 207 0.52 19.92 -14.81
N GLU A 208 1.60 20.63 -15.15
CA GLU A 208 2.94 20.24 -14.66
C GLU A 208 3.07 20.41 -13.14
N SER A 209 2.47 21.44 -12.58
CA SER A 209 2.38 21.59 -11.11
C SER A 209 1.67 20.40 -10.43
N ILE A 210 0.59 19.89 -11.06
CA ILE A 210 -0.13 18.69 -10.58
C ILE A 210 0.74 17.44 -10.72
N ASN A 211 1.45 17.29 -11.84
CA ASN A 211 2.39 16.19 -12.04
C ASN A 211 3.47 16.18 -10.96
N GLN A 212 4.05 17.35 -10.65
CA GLN A 212 5.05 17.48 -9.60
C GLN A 212 4.47 17.19 -8.20
N ARG A 213 3.31 17.75 -7.89
CA ARG A 213 2.63 17.49 -6.62
C ARG A 213 2.31 16.00 -6.43
N THR A 214 2.02 15.29 -7.53
CA THR A 214 1.81 13.83 -7.50
C THR A 214 3.09 13.11 -7.09
N ARG A 215 4.25 13.51 -7.62
CA ARG A 215 5.55 12.97 -7.20
C ARG A 215 5.85 13.24 -5.72
N ASP A 216 5.49 14.41 -5.24
CA ASP A 216 5.73 14.87 -3.87
C ASP A 216 4.63 14.45 -2.87
N GLY A 217 3.56 13.81 -3.34
CA GLY A 217 2.35 13.57 -2.54
C GLY A 217 2.59 12.77 -1.26
N GLY A 218 3.57 11.85 -1.26
CA GLY A 218 3.97 11.14 -0.05
C GLY A 218 4.69 12.07 0.96
N ALA A 219 5.61 12.91 0.48
CA ALA A 219 6.34 13.86 1.29
C ALA A 219 5.41 14.94 1.88
N GLU A 220 4.40 15.39 1.11
CA GLU A 220 3.38 16.34 1.57
C GLU A 220 2.63 15.79 2.79
N ILE A 221 2.19 14.53 2.76
CA ILE A 221 1.51 13.88 3.89
C ILE A 221 2.43 13.72 5.10
N VAL A 222 3.65 13.20 4.87
CA VAL A 222 4.64 12.99 5.95
C VAL A 222 5.00 14.29 6.66
N LYS A 223 5.00 15.42 5.97
CA LYS A 223 5.23 16.74 6.56
C LYS A 223 4.21 17.10 7.66
N TYR A 224 2.96 16.63 7.51
CA TYR A 224 1.89 16.90 8.49
C TYR A 224 1.74 15.79 9.54
N LEU A 225 1.88 14.54 9.15
CA LEU A 225 1.53 13.39 9.99
C LEU A 225 2.73 12.57 10.45
N SER A 226 3.95 12.90 9.99
CA SER A 226 5.20 12.14 10.22
C SER A 226 5.19 10.72 9.62
N LEU A 227 4.03 10.22 9.15
CA LEU A 227 3.89 8.93 8.47
C LEU A 227 2.62 8.91 7.58
N ILE A 228 2.50 7.89 6.73
CA ILE A 228 1.30 7.64 5.91
C ILE A 228 0.44 6.59 6.63
N HIS A 229 -0.86 6.85 6.75
CA HIS A 229 -1.79 6.01 7.50
C HIS A 229 -2.56 5.01 6.62
N ILE A 230 -2.65 5.27 5.31
CA ILE A 230 -3.45 4.49 4.36
C ILE A 230 -2.59 4.03 3.20
#